data_10f6cf2b88ff9d0f889bd1ed5432f0aa
#
_entry.id   10f6cf2b88ff9d0f889bd1ed5432f0aa
#
_cell.length_a   1.000
_cell.length_b   1.000
_cell.length_c   1.000
_cell.angle_alpha   90.00
_cell.angle_beta   90.00
_cell.angle_gamma   90.00
#
_symmetry.space_group_name_H-M   'P 1'
#
loop_
_entity.id
_entity.type
_entity.pdbx_description
1 polymer ?
#
loop_
_entity_poly.entity_id
_entity_poly.type
_entity_poly.pdbx_seq_one_letter_code
_entity_poly.pdbx_strand_id
1 'polypeptide(L)'
;MILAVLQRRAGASIGRQDVYAATVGGVRLTEPSVDLAVALAVASAAADLSIPRKVVAIGEVGLAGEIRRVPGMSRRLAEAERMGFRCAIVPPGSGGLPAGPAAANSARSRAGRSDGLANGPLTDIREAPDLRTAIAAALG
;
A
#
# COMPACT_ATOMS: atom_id res chain seq x y z
N MET A 1 -16.68 8.92 -0.56
CA MET A 1 -16.26 8.55 0.80
C MET A 1 -14.80 8.93 1.05
N ILE A 2 -13.83 8.38 0.33
CA ILE A 2 -12.38 8.56 0.58
C ILE A 2 -11.97 10.05 0.68
N LEU A 3 -12.42 10.90 -0.23
CA LEU A 3 -12.09 12.34 -0.22
C LEU A 3 -12.55 13.03 1.07
N ALA A 4 -13.78 12.75 1.51
CA ALA A 4 -14.30 13.33 2.74
C ALA A 4 -13.53 12.87 3.99
N VAL A 5 -13.08 11.62 4.01
CA VAL A 5 -12.27 11.06 5.09
C VAL A 5 -10.87 11.68 5.08
N LEU A 6 -10.22 11.81 3.93
CA LEU A 6 -8.93 12.46 3.78
C LEU A 6 -8.95 13.89 4.31
N GLN A 7 -9.95 14.69 3.92
CA GLN A 7 -10.08 16.08 4.38
C GLN A 7 -10.32 16.17 5.90
N ARG A 8 -11.25 15.37 6.42
CA ARG A 8 -11.68 15.49 7.82
C ARG A 8 -10.78 14.79 8.83
N ARG A 9 -10.13 13.70 8.43
CA ARG A 9 -9.40 12.80 9.35
C ARG A 9 -7.90 12.82 9.13
N ALA A 10 -7.44 12.98 7.90
CA ALA A 10 -6.01 12.99 7.59
C ALA A 10 -5.44 14.42 7.44
N GLY A 11 -6.28 15.44 7.44
CA GLY A 11 -5.82 16.83 7.28
C GLY A 11 -5.27 17.13 5.89
N ALA A 12 -5.60 16.29 4.90
CA ALA A 12 -5.17 16.53 3.53
C ALA A 12 -5.87 17.77 2.97
N SER A 13 -5.09 18.75 2.54
CA SER A 13 -5.59 20.01 1.94
C SER A 13 -6.07 19.76 0.51
N ILE A 14 -7.15 19.02 0.34
CA ILE A 14 -7.77 18.83 -0.98
C ILE A 14 -8.53 20.09 -1.39
N GLY A 15 -8.94 20.91 -0.42
CA GLY A 15 -9.55 22.23 -0.63
C GLY A 15 -10.80 22.18 -1.50
N ARG A 16 -10.86 23.11 -2.47
CA ARG A 16 -11.90 23.20 -3.52
C ARG A 16 -11.44 22.60 -4.84
N GLN A 17 -10.45 21.72 -4.82
CA GLN A 17 -9.91 21.11 -6.02
C GLN A 17 -10.84 20.00 -6.51
N ASP A 18 -11.03 19.92 -7.82
CA ASP A 18 -11.68 18.78 -8.45
C ASP A 18 -10.69 17.61 -8.48
N VAL A 19 -11.17 16.42 -8.11
CA VAL A 19 -10.37 15.21 -8.11
C VAL A 19 -10.89 14.26 -9.17
N TYR A 20 -10.03 13.93 -10.11
CA TYR A 20 -10.28 12.95 -11.17
C TYR A 20 -9.44 11.72 -10.92
N ALA A 21 -10.08 10.56 -10.87
CA ALA A 21 -9.40 9.27 -10.71
C ALA A 21 -9.75 8.37 -11.89
N ALA A 22 -8.74 7.74 -12.45
CA ALA A 22 -8.93 6.78 -13.53
C ALA A 22 -8.12 5.50 -13.25
N THR A 23 -8.66 4.37 -13.68
CA THR A 23 -7.93 3.09 -13.65
C THR A 23 -7.23 2.85 -14.97
N VAL A 24 -6.01 2.34 -14.91
CA VAL A 24 -5.28 1.92 -16.11
C VAL A 24 -5.73 0.52 -16.52
N GLY A 25 -5.96 0.32 -17.82
CA GLY A 25 -6.36 -0.98 -18.36
C GLY A 25 -7.83 -1.38 -18.16
N GLY A 26 -8.70 -0.41 -17.84
CA GLY A 26 -10.15 -0.66 -17.74
C GLY A 26 -10.60 -1.50 -16.55
N VAL A 27 -9.74 -1.70 -15.56
CA VAL A 27 -10.05 -2.48 -14.35
C VAL A 27 -11.08 -1.73 -13.50
N ARG A 28 -12.14 -2.42 -13.08
CA ARG A 28 -13.09 -1.89 -12.10
C ARG A 28 -12.56 -2.13 -10.69
N LEU A 29 -12.43 -1.06 -9.91
CA LEU A 29 -12.04 -1.13 -8.51
C LEU A 29 -13.31 -1.30 -7.65
N THR A 30 -13.72 -2.54 -7.43
CA THR A 30 -14.91 -2.87 -6.64
C THR A 30 -14.58 -3.39 -5.24
N GLU A 31 -13.33 -3.76 -5.00
CA GLU A 31 -12.90 -4.29 -3.72
C GLU A 31 -12.49 -3.20 -2.74
N PRO A 32 -12.94 -3.25 -1.48
CA PRO A 32 -12.50 -2.31 -0.43
C PRO A 32 -11.00 -2.31 -0.17
N SER A 33 -10.30 -3.38 -0.55
CA SER A 33 -8.85 -3.51 -0.39
C SER A 33 -8.03 -2.43 -1.10
N VAL A 34 -8.62 -1.74 -2.09
CA VAL A 34 -7.97 -0.68 -2.86
C VAL A 34 -8.13 0.70 -2.25
N ASP A 35 -9.02 0.86 -1.26
CA ASP A 35 -9.35 2.17 -0.68
C ASP A 35 -8.10 2.89 -0.17
N LEU A 36 -7.22 2.18 0.52
CA LEU A 36 -5.97 2.75 1.03
C LEU A 36 -5.07 3.24 -0.10
N ALA A 37 -4.92 2.46 -1.17
CA ALA A 37 -4.10 2.85 -2.32
C ALA A 37 -4.65 4.10 -3.02
N VAL A 38 -5.96 4.19 -3.19
CA VAL A 38 -6.63 5.37 -3.75
C VAL A 38 -6.45 6.58 -2.84
N ALA A 39 -6.63 6.40 -1.53
CA ALA A 39 -6.44 7.48 -0.56
C ALA A 39 -5.01 8.03 -0.58
N LEU A 40 -4.00 7.16 -0.63
CA LEU A 40 -2.60 7.57 -0.70
C LEU A 40 -2.27 8.25 -2.03
N ALA A 41 -2.81 7.77 -3.14
CA ALA A 41 -2.62 8.41 -4.45
C ALA A 41 -3.18 9.84 -4.48
N VAL A 42 -4.39 10.04 -3.92
CA VAL A 42 -5.01 11.36 -3.80
C VAL A 42 -4.20 12.27 -2.87
N ALA A 43 -3.77 11.76 -1.71
CA ALA A 43 -2.95 12.53 -0.77
C ALA A 43 -1.60 12.94 -1.37
N SER A 44 -0.96 12.04 -2.10
CA SER A 44 0.26 12.29 -2.85
C SER A 44 0.09 13.42 -3.88
N ALA A 45 -0.97 13.33 -4.69
CA ALA A 45 -1.28 14.36 -5.69
C ALA A 45 -1.61 15.72 -5.04
N ALA A 46 -2.37 15.73 -3.95
CA ALA A 46 -2.74 16.96 -3.24
C ALA A 46 -1.54 17.64 -2.55
N ALA A 47 -0.56 16.87 -2.13
CA ALA A 47 0.66 17.37 -1.49
C ALA A 47 1.80 17.67 -2.47
N ASP A 48 1.65 17.32 -3.74
CA ASP A 48 2.71 17.33 -4.76
C ASP A 48 3.96 16.55 -4.34
N LEU A 49 3.74 15.42 -3.66
CA LEU A 49 4.79 14.53 -3.18
C LEU A 49 4.64 13.15 -3.82
N SER A 50 5.71 12.62 -4.38
CA SER A 50 5.70 11.30 -5.02
C SER A 50 5.82 10.17 -4.01
N ILE A 51 4.95 9.17 -4.12
CA ILE A 51 5.13 7.90 -3.41
C ILE A 51 6.32 7.16 -4.02
N PRO A 52 7.27 6.64 -3.22
CA PRO A 52 8.41 5.89 -3.71
C PRO A 52 7.98 4.71 -4.58
N ARG A 53 8.79 4.38 -5.57
CA ARG A 53 8.55 3.20 -6.41
C ARG A 53 8.58 1.93 -5.58
N LYS A 54 7.82 0.92 -6.00
CA LYS A 54 7.74 -0.40 -5.36
C LYS A 54 7.08 -0.40 -3.97
N VAL A 55 6.23 0.57 -3.69
CA VAL A 55 5.32 0.59 -2.54
C VAL A 55 3.96 0.08 -2.97
N VAL A 56 3.39 -0.85 -2.22
CA VAL A 56 2.00 -1.30 -2.36
C VAL A 56 1.22 -0.92 -1.10
N ALA A 57 -0.03 -0.55 -1.26
CA ALA A 57 -0.92 -0.25 -0.14
C ALA A 57 -2.17 -1.13 -0.23
N ILE A 58 -2.52 -1.81 0.86
CA ILE A 58 -3.63 -2.76 0.91
C ILE A 58 -4.41 -2.54 2.19
N GLY A 59 -5.68 -2.15 2.08
CA GLY A 59 -6.55 -1.95 3.24
C GLY A 59 -7.85 -1.26 2.88
N GLU A 60 -8.88 -1.50 3.67
CA GLU A 60 -10.16 -0.80 3.60
C GLU A 60 -10.08 0.46 4.47
N VAL A 61 -10.62 1.58 4.00
CA VAL A 61 -10.68 2.83 4.74
C VAL A 61 -12.06 3.02 5.36
N GLY A 62 -12.11 3.08 6.69
CA GLY A 62 -13.34 3.37 7.40
C GLY A 62 -13.66 4.86 7.49
N LEU A 63 -14.89 5.18 7.88
CA LEU A 63 -15.41 6.57 7.96
C LEU A 63 -14.69 7.44 9.01
N ALA A 64 -14.12 6.82 10.04
CA ALA A 64 -13.32 7.52 11.04
C ALA A 64 -11.85 7.70 10.62
N GLY A 65 -11.46 7.17 9.45
CA GLY A 65 -10.10 7.22 8.93
C GLY A 65 -9.25 6.03 9.35
N GLU A 66 -9.82 5.05 10.06
CA GLU A 66 -9.17 3.81 10.42
C GLU A 66 -8.91 2.93 9.19
N ILE A 67 -7.83 2.16 9.22
CA ILE A 67 -7.51 1.19 8.18
C ILE A 67 -7.84 -0.20 8.68
N ARG A 68 -8.70 -0.88 7.95
CA ARG A 68 -9.24 -2.20 8.29
C ARG A 68 -8.60 -3.30 7.46
N ARG A 69 -8.46 -4.46 8.08
CA ARG A 69 -7.97 -5.66 7.42
C ARG A 69 -8.96 -6.14 6.36
N VAL A 70 -8.39 -6.66 5.28
CA VAL A 70 -9.15 -7.26 4.19
C VAL A 70 -8.88 -8.77 4.11
N PRO A 71 -9.81 -9.55 3.59
CA PRO A 71 -9.59 -10.98 3.41
C PRO A 71 -8.39 -11.29 2.51
N GLY A 72 -7.71 -12.40 2.80
CA GLY A 72 -6.63 -12.90 1.96
C GLY A 72 -5.34 -12.08 2.00
N MET A 73 -5.05 -11.36 3.08
CA MET A 73 -3.88 -10.50 3.20
C MET A 73 -2.57 -11.23 2.88
N SER A 74 -2.37 -12.44 3.39
CA SER A 74 -1.16 -13.24 3.12
C SER A 74 -0.96 -13.49 1.63
N ARG A 75 -2.03 -13.84 0.92
CA ARG A 75 -2.00 -14.07 -0.53
C ARG A 75 -1.69 -12.78 -1.28
N ARG A 76 -2.25 -11.65 -0.84
CA ARG A 76 -2.02 -10.34 -1.46
C ARG A 76 -0.59 -9.88 -1.28
N LEU A 77 -0.01 -10.09 -0.10
CA LEU A 77 1.41 -9.78 0.17
C LEU A 77 2.35 -10.67 -0.65
N ALA A 78 2.06 -11.96 -0.74
CA ALA A 78 2.84 -12.88 -1.57
C ALA A 78 2.79 -12.48 -3.06
N GLU A 79 1.63 -12.04 -3.56
CA GLU A 79 1.50 -11.57 -4.92
C GLU A 79 2.24 -10.24 -5.14
N ALA A 80 2.17 -9.31 -4.19
CA ALA A 80 2.93 -8.06 -4.24
C ALA A 80 4.44 -8.32 -4.31
N GLU A 81 4.94 -9.26 -3.50
CA GLU A 81 6.34 -9.71 -3.56
C GLU A 81 6.69 -10.28 -4.94
N ARG A 82 5.84 -11.15 -5.49
CA ARG A 82 6.04 -11.73 -6.82
C ARG A 82 6.09 -10.65 -7.91
N MET A 83 5.29 -9.59 -7.77
CA MET A 83 5.27 -8.44 -8.67
C MET A 83 6.45 -7.48 -8.47
N GLY A 84 7.31 -7.73 -7.48
CA GLY A 84 8.52 -6.95 -7.23
C GLY A 84 8.33 -5.72 -6.35
N PHE A 85 7.21 -5.63 -5.61
CA PHE A 85 7.06 -4.62 -4.57
C PHE A 85 8.00 -4.93 -3.40
N ARG A 86 8.51 -3.89 -2.76
CA ARG A 86 9.48 -4.01 -1.66
C ARG A 86 8.96 -3.50 -0.33
N CYS A 87 8.02 -2.58 -0.36
CA CYS A 87 7.37 -2.01 0.81
C CYS A 87 5.86 -2.22 0.70
N ALA A 88 5.23 -2.64 1.79
CA ALA A 88 3.77 -2.72 1.91
C ALA A 88 3.28 -1.86 3.07
N ILE A 89 2.27 -1.02 2.80
CA ILE A 89 1.53 -0.29 3.82
C ILE A 89 0.21 -1.02 4.03
N VAL A 90 -0.02 -1.49 5.25
CA VAL A 90 -1.10 -2.43 5.58
C VAL A 90 -1.74 -2.08 6.93
N PRO A 91 -2.95 -2.56 7.23
CA PRO A 91 -3.56 -2.41 8.54
C PRO A 91 -2.80 -3.19 9.63
N PRO A 92 -2.97 -2.81 10.91
CA PRO A 92 -2.33 -3.48 12.05
C PRO A 92 -2.60 -4.98 12.08
N GLY A 93 -1.61 -5.75 12.54
CA GLY A 93 -1.67 -7.20 12.64
C GLY A 93 -1.50 -7.92 11.29
N SER A 94 -1.03 -7.23 10.25
CA SER A 94 -0.72 -7.82 8.95
C SER A 94 0.74 -8.25 8.82
N GLY A 95 1.64 -7.65 9.59
CA GLY A 95 3.09 -7.93 9.54
C GLY A 95 3.53 -9.25 10.16
N GLY A 96 2.67 -9.88 10.99
CA GLY A 96 2.92 -11.20 11.59
C GLY A 96 2.49 -12.38 10.73
N LEU A 97 2.13 -12.17 9.49
CA LEU A 97 1.79 -13.25 8.58
C LEU A 97 3.06 -14.01 8.18
N PRO A 98 3.04 -15.35 8.25
CA PRO A 98 4.20 -16.12 7.83
C PRO A 98 4.52 -15.76 6.39
N ALA A 99 5.77 -15.44 6.13
CA ALA A 99 6.27 -15.31 4.78
C ALA A 99 5.87 -16.58 4.02
N GLY A 100 5.19 -16.42 2.88
CA GLY A 100 4.78 -17.55 2.07
C GLY A 100 5.98 -18.43 1.69
N PRO A 101 5.77 -19.63 1.12
CA PRO A 101 6.83 -20.60 0.83
C PRO A 101 8.00 -20.05 0.00
N ALA A 102 7.84 -18.91 -0.64
CA ALA A 102 8.92 -18.20 -1.32
C ALA A 102 10.02 -17.69 -0.38
N ALA A 103 9.71 -17.34 0.88
CA ALA A 103 10.72 -16.86 1.83
C ALA A 103 11.66 -17.96 2.33
N ALA A 104 11.23 -19.22 2.34
CA ALA A 104 12.07 -20.34 2.72
C ALA A 104 13.15 -20.66 1.66
N ASN A 105 12.90 -20.34 0.39
CA ASN A 105 13.85 -20.58 -0.70
C ASN A 105 14.85 -19.42 -0.89
N SER A 106 14.52 -18.20 -0.49
CA SER A 106 15.41 -17.04 -0.66
C SER A 106 16.59 -17.03 0.30
N ALA A 107 16.48 -17.72 1.45
CA ALA A 107 17.58 -17.85 2.41
C ALA A 107 18.72 -18.77 1.92
N ARG A 108 18.45 -19.68 0.98
CA ARG A 108 19.44 -20.62 0.43
C ARG A 108 20.15 -20.15 -0.84
N SER A 109 19.66 -19.09 -1.48
CA SER A 109 20.17 -18.59 -2.77
C SER A 109 21.11 -17.37 -2.65
N ARG A 110 21.57 -17.00 -1.45
CA ARG A 110 22.44 -15.83 -1.25
C ARG A 110 23.93 -16.04 -1.55
N ALA A 111 24.30 -17.14 -2.18
CA ALA A 111 25.67 -17.36 -2.66
C ALA A 111 25.70 -17.27 -4.21
N GLY A 112 25.97 -16.09 -4.74
CA GLY A 112 26.40 -15.87 -6.12
C GLY A 112 25.32 -15.50 -7.11
N ARG A 113 25.20 -14.19 -7.39
CA ARG A 113 25.26 -13.56 -8.72
C ARG A 113 24.70 -12.15 -8.65
N SER A 114 25.59 -11.19 -8.86
CA SER A 114 25.30 -9.84 -9.32
C SER A 114 24.79 -9.91 -10.76
N ASP A 115 23.54 -9.51 -11.00
CA ASP A 115 23.19 -8.80 -12.24
C ASP A 115 21.75 -8.25 -12.15
N GLY A 116 21.63 -7.02 -12.56
CA GLY A 116 20.54 -6.10 -12.60
C GLY A 116 19.12 -6.64 -12.73
N LEU A 117 18.19 -6.06 -11.95
CA LEU A 117 16.76 -6.31 -11.88
C LEU A 117 16.30 -7.47 -10.97
N ALA A 118 17.02 -7.76 -9.90
CA ALA A 118 16.54 -8.69 -8.89
C ALA A 118 15.26 -8.16 -8.22
N ASN A 119 14.12 -8.81 -8.50
CA ASN A 119 12.93 -8.74 -7.67
C ASN A 119 13.31 -9.30 -6.29
N GLY A 120 13.70 -8.41 -5.37
CA GLY A 120 14.00 -8.79 -4.00
C GLY A 120 12.72 -9.01 -3.20
N PRO A 121 12.79 -9.72 -2.06
CA PRO A 121 11.64 -9.99 -1.21
C PRO A 121 10.99 -8.68 -0.73
N LEU A 122 9.71 -8.77 -0.37
CA LEU A 122 8.99 -7.72 0.35
C LEU A 122 9.64 -7.60 1.74
N THR A 123 10.46 -6.58 1.93
CA THR A 123 11.35 -6.46 3.10
C THR A 123 10.84 -5.47 4.14
N ASP A 124 9.92 -4.60 3.76
CA ASP A 124 9.42 -3.51 4.60
C ASP A 124 7.89 -3.58 4.67
N ILE A 125 7.36 -4.00 5.81
CA ILE A 125 5.93 -4.00 6.08
C ILE A 125 5.65 -2.93 7.12
N ARG A 126 4.96 -1.87 6.70
CA ARG A 126 4.58 -0.74 7.54
C ARG A 126 3.12 -0.86 7.93
N GLU A 127 2.87 -1.10 9.20
CA GLU A 127 1.51 -1.14 9.72
C GLU A 127 1.02 0.27 10.04
N ALA A 128 -0.17 0.60 9.52
CA ALA A 128 -0.80 1.89 9.73
C ALA A 128 -2.23 1.69 10.25
N PRO A 129 -2.54 2.16 11.46
CA PRO A 129 -3.89 2.05 12.02
C PRO A 129 -4.89 3.02 11.38
N ASP A 130 -4.40 4.11 10.81
CA ASP A 130 -5.21 5.17 10.24
C ASP A 130 -4.55 5.82 9.02
N LEU A 131 -5.33 6.62 8.30
CA LEU A 131 -4.87 7.31 7.09
C LEU A 131 -3.72 8.30 7.35
N ARG A 132 -3.69 8.96 8.50
CA ARG A 132 -2.62 9.91 8.83
C ARG A 132 -1.28 9.20 8.93
N THR A 133 -1.27 8.08 9.66
CA THR A 133 -0.08 7.21 9.80
C THR A 133 0.34 6.63 8.45
N ALA A 134 -0.64 6.19 7.63
CA ALA A 134 -0.34 5.65 6.31
C ALA A 134 0.26 6.69 5.35
N ILE A 135 -0.26 7.93 5.36
CA ILE A 135 0.28 9.04 4.56
C ILE A 135 1.71 9.36 5.00
N ALA A 136 1.97 9.46 6.30
CA ALA A 136 3.32 9.68 6.82
C ALA A 136 4.28 8.53 6.42
N ALA A 137 3.80 7.29 6.44
CA ALA A 137 4.59 6.13 6.01
C ALA A 137 4.87 6.10 4.50
N ALA A 138 3.98 6.68 3.69
CA ALA A 138 4.09 6.69 2.23
C ALA A 138 4.91 7.86 1.68
N LEU A 139 4.78 9.04 2.30
CA LEU A 139 5.30 10.33 1.78
C LEU A 139 6.42 10.91 2.65
N GLY A 140 6.61 10.40 3.87
CA GLY A 140 7.70 10.80 4.78
C GLY A 140 8.90 9.92 4.57
#